data_1020050efedef06672ef583e373328fd
#
_entry.id   1020050efedef06672ef583e373328fd
#
_cell.length_a   1.000
_cell.length_b   1.000
_cell.length_c   1.000
_cell.angle_alpha   90.00
_cell.angle_beta   90.00
_cell.angle_gamma   90.00
#
_symmetry.space_group_name_H-M   'P 1'
#
loop_
_entity.id
_entity.type
_entity.pdbx_description
1 polymer ?
#
loop_
_entity_poly.entity_id
_entity_poly.type
_entity_poly.pdbx_seq_one_letter_code
_entity_poly.pdbx_strand_id
1 'polypeptide(L)'
;MLSVRTILRGEGVELADVVCRHPRGRGQVSEHTDRHMIVFVRRGCFVRRANGVETLLDATVAYCMNTGDEQRYDHPHDHGDECTSLCFDADLLASIWAGDPILPSRPVAVSPQIDLEHRLLVVAARNGADSHELGERAIALTARALEGSDPRRVASGRPSTARARRALVDGVREALATRPETSLRELAGALAVSPHHLSRTFRAAAGHTIARHRMHLRVRNVLNRLADGERDLARLAADVGFTDHSHLCRVVRSETGHTPSALRRVLA
;
A
#
# COMPACT_ATOMS: atom_id res chain seq x y z
N MET A 1 18.24 -8.67 -1.96
CA MET A 1 17.95 -9.65 -3.03
C MET A 1 16.47 -9.50 -3.37
N LEU A 2 16.16 -9.17 -4.64
CA LEU A 2 14.79 -9.10 -5.16
C LEU A 2 14.37 -10.49 -5.68
N SER A 3 13.20 -10.95 -5.29
CA SER A 3 12.57 -12.17 -5.78
C SER A 3 11.19 -11.81 -6.35
N VAL A 4 10.95 -12.18 -7.59
CA VAL A 4 9.67 -12.01 -8.28
C VAL A 4 9.15 -13.38 -8.67
N ARG A 5 7.95 -13.71 -8.24
CA ARG A 5 7.30 -14.98 -8.55
C ARG A 5 5.91 -14.72 -9.14
N THR A 6 5.75 -15.00 -10.44
CA THR A 6 4.44 -14.96 -11.08
C THR A 6 3.54 -16.04 -10.46
N ILE A 7 2.35 -15.65 -10.01
CA ILE A 7 1.34 -16.54 -9.40
C ILE A 7 0.06 -16.63 -10.22
N LEU A 8 -0.12 -15.73 -11.19
CA LEU A 8 -1.17 -15.80 -12.21
C LEU A 8 -0.62 -15.25 -13.53
N ARG A 9 -0.90 -15.93 -14.61
CA ARG A 9 -0.75 -15.41 -15.97
C ARG A 9 -2.01 -15.76 -16.76
N GLY A 10 -2.78 -14.73 -17.08
CA GLY A 10 -4.04 -14.81 -17.83
C GLY A 10 -4.04 -13.88 -19.03
N GLU A 11 -5.14 -13.82 -19.76
CA GLU A 11 -5.32 -12.94 -20.92
C GLU A 11 -5.21 -11.46 -20.50
N GLY A 12 -4.09 -10.85 -20.85
CA GLY A 12 -3.84 -9.43 -20.57
C GLY A 12 -3.54 -9.06 -19.11
N VAL A 13 -3.55 -10.01 -18.16
CA VAL A 13 -3.26 -9.78 -16.73
C VAL A 13 -2.18 -10.72 -16.23
N GLU A 14 -1.21 -10.17 -15.50
CA GLU A 14 -0.23 -10.96 -14.75
C GLU A 14 -0.20 -10.49 -13.30
N LEU A 15 -0.27 -11.43 -12.36
CA LEU A 15 -0.11 -11.19 -10.92
C LEU A 15 1.20 -11.80 -10.46
N ALA A 16 2.05 -11.02 -9.83
CA ALA A 16 3.30 -11.53 -9.26
C ALA A 16 3.48 -11.12 -7.80
N ASP A 17 4.09 -12.02 -7.08
CA ASP A 17 4.54 -11.86 -5.71
C ASP A 17 5.98 -11.32 -5.73
N VAL A 18 6.20 -10.16 -5.13
CA VAL A 18 7.47 -9.45 -5.13
C VAL A 18 7.97 -9.35 -3.70
N VAL A 19 9.14 -9.91 -3.43
CA VAL A 19 9.79 -9.85 -2.11
C VAL A 19 11.16 -9.24 -2.29
N CYS A 20 11.39 -8.12 -1.62
CA CYS A 20 12.67 -7.44 -1.59
C CYS A 20 13.31 -7.62 -0.22
N ARG A 21 14.51 -8.21 -0.18
CA ARG A 21 15.33 -8.39 1.04
C ARG A 21 16.66 -7.64 0.89
N HIS A 22 16.56 -6.37 0.49
CA HIS A 22 17.73 -5.50 0.47
C HIS A 22 17.98 -4.93 1.87
N PRO A 23 19.27 -4.85 2.27
CA PRO A 23 19.64 -4.13 3.49
C PRO A 23 19.35 -2.63 3.30
N ARG A 24 19.33 -1.91 4.41
CA ARG A 24 19.23 -0.45 4.41
C ARG A 24 20.24 0.16 3.43
N GLY A 25 19.75 1.02 2.53
CA GLY A 25 20.61 1.68 1.56
C GLY A 25 19.87 2.28 0.40
N ARG A 26 20.61 3.01 -0.41
CA ARG A 26 20.11 3.57 -1.67
C ARG A 26 20.24 2.53 -2.78
N GLY A 27 19.16 2.29 -3.50
CA GLY A 27 19.19 1.48 -4.71
C GLY A 27 20.04 2.17 -5.77
N GLN A 28 21.06 1.45 -6.25
CA GLN A 28 21.93 1.97 -7.32
C GLN A 28 21.43 1.63 -8.71
N VAL A 29 20.49 0.67 -8.80
CA VAL A 29 19.97 0.17 -10.07
C VAL A 29 18.66 0.89 -10.38
N SER A 30 18.56 1.41 -11.61
CA SER A 30 17.32 1.91 -12.17
C SER A 30 16.52 0.74 -12.72
N GLU A 31 15.25 0.65 -12.35
CA GLU A 31 14.32 -0.33 -12.90
C GLU A 31 13.48 0.34 -13.98
N HIS A 32 13.34 -0.35 -15.11
CA HIS A 32 12.47 0.04 -16.19
C HIS A 32 11.34 -0.96 -16.33
N THR A 33 10.17 -0.50 -16.71
CA THR A 33 9.06 -1.38 -17.04
C THR A 33 8.65 -1.22 -18.49
N ASP A 34 8.35 -2.33 -19.13
CA ASP A 34 7.77 -2.42 -20.48
C ASP A 34 6.24 -2.60 -20.44
N ARG A 35 5.66 -2.64 -19.25
CA ARG A 35 4.21 -2.86 -19.02
C ARG A 35 3.64 -1.84 -18.05
N HIS A 36 2.35 -1.60 -18.18
CA HIS A 36 1.58 -0.88 -17.17
C HIS A 36 1.33 -1.77 -15.97
N MET A 37 1.55 -1.25 -14.75
CA MET A 37 1.30 -2.03 -13.54
C MET A 37 0.84 -1.18 -12.37
N ILE A 38 0.07 -1.80 -11.48
CA ILE A 38 -0.20 -1.30 -10.14
C ILE A 38 0.46 -2.23 -9.13
N VAL A 39 1.15 -1.64 -8.15
CA VAL A 39 1.87 -2.39 -7.12
C VAL A 39 1.30 -2.07 -5.75
N PHE A 40 0.81 -3.09 -5.06
CA PHE A 40 0.29 -3.01 -3.70
C PHE A 40 1.39 -3.38 -2.72
N VAL A 41 1.69 -2.49 -1.78
CA VAL A 41 2.64 -2.78 -0.69
C VAL A 41 1.89 -3.55 0.40
N ARG A 42 2.36 -4.78 0.72
CA ARG A 42 1.78 -5.63 1.78
C ARG A 42 2.48 -5.46 3.11
N ARG A 43 3.82 -5.38 3.08
CA ARG A 43 4.67 -5.24 4.27
C ARG A 43 5.84 -4.32 3.98
N GLY A 44 6.37 -3.71 5.02
CA GLY A 44 7.52 -2.82 4.93
C GLY A 44 7.19 -1.42 4.45
N CYS A 45 8.25 -0.65 4.24
CA CYS A 45 8.19 0.66 3.59
C CYS A 45 9.51 0.94 2.87
N PHE A 46 9.42 1.67 1.78
CA PHE A 46 10.58 2.06 0.95
C PHE A 46 10.33 3.40 0.27
N VAL A 47 11.39 4.04 -0.17
CA VAL A 47 11.32 5.29 -0.93
C VAL A 47 11.44 4.99 -2.41
N ARG A 48 10.45 5.38 -3.20
CA ARG A 48 10.47 5.36 -4.65
C ARG A 48 10.91 6.72 -5.18
N ARG A 49 11.81 6.71 -6.14
CA ARG A 49 12.22 7.87 -6.93
C ARG A 49 11.81 7.67 -8.38
N ALA A 50 10.89 8.48 -8.84
CA ALA A 50 10.43 8.47 -10.24
C ALA A 50 10.15 9.89 -10.71
N ASN A 51 10.52 10.24 -11.92
CA ASN A 51 10.28 11.55 -12.52
C ASN A 51 10.74 12.73 -11.64
N GLY A 52 11.89 12.60 -10.97
CA GLY A 52 12.45 13.61 -10.06
C GLY A 52 11.70 13.77 -8.73
N VAL A 53 10.74 12.89 -8.43
CA VAL A 53 9.94 12.92 -7.21
C VAL A 53 10.29 11.74 -6.31
N GLU A 54 10.59 12.03 -5.05
CA GLU A 54 10.74 11.04 -3.99
C GLU A 54 9.42 10.87 -3.25
N THR A 55 9.05 9.63 -2.96
CA THR A 55 7.82 9.31 -2.24
C THR A 55 8.02 8.08 -1.38
N LEU A 56 7.68 8.16 -0.10
CA LEU A 56 7.64 7.01 0.78
C LEU A 56 6.38 6.17 0.46
N LEU A 57 6.59 4.90 0.26
CA LEU A 57 5.54 3.90 0.02
C LEU A 57 5.49 2.95 1.22
N ASP A 58 4.30 2.71 1.72
CA ASP A 58 3.99 1.81 2.82
C ASP A 58 2.73 0.98 2.50
N ALA A 59 2.34 0.09 3.39
CA ALA A 59 1.17 -0.76 3.19
C ALA A 59 -0.18 0.00 3.07
N THR A 60 -0.22 1.31 3.21
CA THR A 60 -1.45 2.12 3.07
C THR A 60 -1.64 2.69 1.67
N VAL A 61 -0.69 2.41 0.76
CA VAL A 61 -0.74 2.91 -0.61
C VAL A 61 -0.41 1.82 -1.62
N ALA A 62 -0.91 2.00 -2.83
CA ALA A 62 -0.40 1.37 -4.04
C ALA A 62 0.28 2.44 -4.91
N TYR A 63 1.17 2.02 -5.79
CA TYR A 63 1.76 2.92 -6.77
C TYR A 63 1.67 2.30 -8.16
N CYS A 64 1.71 3.16 -9.14
CA CYS A 64 1.60 2.74 -10.53
C CYS A 64 2.90 3.02 -11.29
N MET A 65 3.12 2.21 -12.31
CA MET A 65 4.18 2.36 -13.30
C MET A 65 3.56 2.30 -14.68
N ASN A 66 3.99 3.18 -15.56
CA ASN A 66 3.62 3.15 -16.97
C ASN A 66 4.76 2.59 -17.79
N THR A 67 4.46 2.05 -18.95
CA THR A 67 5.48 1.63 -19.92
C THR A 67 6.50 2.74 -20.15
N GLY A 68 7.78 2.42 -20.03
CA GLY A 68 8.88 3.36 -20.17
C GLY A 68 9.25 4.16 -18.92
N ASP A 69 8.50 4.03 -17.82
CA ASP A 69 8.88 4.68 -16.56
C ASP A 69 10.21 4.14 -16.03
N GLU A 70 11.07 5.06 -15.61
CA GLU A 70 12.33 4.77 -14.90
C GLU A 70 12.16 5.08 -13.42
N GLN A 71 12.55 4.15 -12.57
CA GLN A 71 12.42 4.30 -11.12
C GLN A 71 13.62 3.70 -10.38
N ARG A 72 13.82 4.24 -9.17
CA ARG A 72 14.81 3.73 -8.22
C ARG A 72 14.14 3.57 -6.85
N TYR A 73 14.63 2.60 -6.09
CA TYR A 73 14.10 2.30 -4.76
C TYR A 73 15.20 2.38 -3.71
N ASP A 74 14.89 3.03 -2.59
CA ASP A 74 15.75 3.09 -1.42
C ASP A 74 15.04 2.44 -0.24
N HIS A 75 15.76 1.67 0.55
CA HIS A 75 15.23 1.03 1.75
C HIS A 75 15.73 1.76 2.99
N PRO A 76 14.86 2.50 3.72
CA PRO A 76 15.27 3.21 4.93
C PRO A 76 15.56 2.28 6.10
N HIS A 77 15.08 1.03 6.04
CA HIS A 77 15.18 0.01 7.10
C HIS A 77 15.65 -1.34 6.55
N ASP A 78 16.21 -2.19 7.43
CA ASP A 78 16.77 -3.50 7.07
C ASP A 78 15.74 -4.63 6.90
N HIS A 79 14.44 -4.32 7.08
CA HIS A 79 13.39 -5.35 7.11
C HIS A 79 12.93 -5.83 5.74
N GLY A 80 13.33 -5.14 4.67
CA GLY A 80 12.81 -5.41 3.33
C GLY A 80 11.34 -5.06 3.18
N ASP A 81 10.76 -5.45 2.06
CA ASP A 81 9.35 -5.24 1.75
C ASP A 81 8.75 -6.41 0.97
N GLU A 82 7.42 -6.53 1.06
CA GLU A 82 6.63 -7.48 0.29
C GLU A 82 5.55 -6.72 -0.48
N CYS A 83 5.52 -6.93 -1.77
CA CYS A 83 4.58 -6.30 -2.67
C CYS A 83 3.85 -7.34 -3.54
N THR A 84 2.76 -6.92 -4.15
CA THR A 84 2.12 -7.64 -5.24
C THR A 84 2.03 -6.70 -6.43
N SER A 85 2.53 -7.13 -7.58
CA SER A 85 2.35 -6.40 -8.83
C SER A 85 1.22 -7.02 -9.65
N LEU A 86 0.34 -6.17 -10.16
CA LEU A 86 -0.65 -6.49 -11.19
C LEU A 86 -0.22 -5.76 -12.46
N CYS A 87 0.17 -6.52 -13.47
CA CYS A 87 0.55 -5.99 -14.78
C CYS A 87 -0.61 -6.18 -15.75
N PHE A 88 -0.81 -5.19 -16.62
CA PHE A 88 -1.87 -5.18 -17.61
C PHE A 88 -1.31 -4.89 -19.00
N ASP A 89 -1.87 -5.54 -20.00
CA ASP A 89 -1.66 -5.15 -21.38
C ASP A 89 -2.35 -3.81 -21.66
N ALA A 90 -1.82 -3.03 -22.59
CA ALA A 90 -2.31 -1.67 -22.86
C ALA A 90 -3.78 -1.65 -23.29
N ASP A 91 -4.22 -2.60 -24.13
CA ASP A 91 -5.60 -2.67 -24.60
C ASP A 91 -6.59 -2.98 -23.48
N LEU A 92 -6.23 -3.89 -22.58
CA LEU A 92 -7.03 -4.22 -21.40
C LEU A 92 -7.11 -3.02 -20.46
N LEU A 93 -5.99 -2.35 -20.21
CA LEU A 93 -5.95 -1.17 -19.35
C LEU A 93 -6.81 -0.03 -19.92
N ALA A 94 -6.77 0.19 -21.25
CA ALA A 94 -7.61 1.19 -21.92
C ALA A 94 -9.10 0.89 -21.75
N SER A 95 -9.49 -0.39 -21.74
CA SER A 95 -10.88 -0.80 -21.48
C SER A 95 -11.33 -0.55 -20.03
N ILE A 96 -10.42 -0.73 -19.06
CA ILE A 96 -10.69 -0.48 -17.62
C ILE A 96 -10.76 1.02 -17.34
N TRP A 97 -9.91 1.82 -18.00
CA TRP A 97 -9.68 3.23 -17.67
C TRP A 97 -10.35 4.22 -18.63
N ALA A 98 -11.22 3.75 -19.53
CA ALA A 98 -12.02 4.55 -20.46
C ALA A 98 -11.20 5.58 -21.27
N GLY A 99 -10.10 5.17 -21.91
CA GLY A 99 -9.33 6.05 -22.80
C GLY A 99 -7.82 5.76 -22.81
N ASP A 100 -7.02 6.83 -22.65
CA ASP A 100 -5.57 6.76 -22.66
C ASP A 100 -5.07 5.86 -21.50
N PRO A 101 -4.30 4.79 -21.75
CA PRO A 101 -3.86 3.83 -20.74
C PRO A 101 -2.74 4.38 -19.86
N ILE A 102 -2.89 5.59 -19.32
CA ILE A 102 -1.95 6.20 -18.40
C ILE A 102 -2.42 6.04 -16.96
N LEU A 103 -1.68 5.31 -16.17
CA LEU A 103 -1.91 5.15 -14.74
C LEU A 103 -1.41 6.38 -13.95
N PRO A 104 -2.00 6.66 -12.76
CA PRO A 104 -1.59 7.79 -11.93
C PRO A 104 -0.12 7.75 -11.53
N SER A 105 0.62 8.85 -11.70
CA SER A 105 2.01 8.97 -11.26
C SER A 105 2.17 9.09 -9.74
N ARG A 106 1.07 9.40 -9.02
CA ARG A 106 1.04 9.53 -7.56
C ARG A 106 0.57 8.23 -6.91
N PRO A 107 1.05 7.94 -5.68
CA PRO A 107 0.53 6.83 -4.92
C PRO A 107 -0.98 6.97 -4.69
N VAL A 108 -1.67 5.86 -4.79
CA VAL A 108 -3.10 5.71 -4.60
C VAL A 108 -3.34 5.19 -3.19
N ALA A 109 -4.27 5.82 -2.45
CA ALA A 109 -4.59 5.37 -1.11
C ALA A 109 -5.33 4.02 -1.16
N VAL A 110 -4.85 3.06 -0.39
CA VAL A 110 -5.44 1.73 -0.25
C VAL A 110 -6.20 1.68 1.08
N SER A 111 -7.52 1.52 1.03
CA SER A 111 -8.32 1.30 2.24
C SER A 111 -8.08 -0.11 2.80
N PRO A 112 -8.39 -0.40 4.08
CA PRO A 112 -8.32 -1.76 4.61
C PRO A 112 -9.18 -2.76 3.86
N GLN A 113 -10.28 -2.32 3.25
CA GLN A 113 -11.15 -3.17 2.43
C GLN A 113 -10.48 -3.54 1.11
N ILE A 114 -9.89 -2.57 0.41
CA ILE A 114 -9.11 -2.82 -0.83
C ILE A 114 -7.90 -3.72 -0.52
N ASP A 115 -7.20 -3.50 0.61
CA ASP A 115 -6.10 -4.35 1.04
C ASP A 115 -6.55 -5.79 1.29
N LEU A 116 -7.73 -5.99 1.90
CA LEU A 116 -8.29 -7.33 2.08
C LEU A 116 -8.61 -8.00 0.74
N GLU A 117 -9.29 -7.30 -0.17
CA GLU A 117 -9.64 -7.86 -1.49
C GLU A 117 -8.40 -8.27 -2.28
N HIS A 118 -7.37 -7.42 -2.25
CA HIS A 118 -6.07 -7.71 -2.84
C HIS A 118 -5.45 -8.99 -2.23
N ARG A 119 -5.47 -9.16 -0.90
CA ARG A 119 -4.94 -10.37 -0.23
C ARG A 119 -5.74 -11.61 -0.60
N LEU A 120 -7.06 -11.51 -0.67
CA LEU A 120 -7.92 -12.61 -1.09
C LEU A 120 -7.68 -13.03 -2.55
N LEU A 121 -7.38 -12.07 -3.43
CA LEU A 121 -6.96 -12.36 -4.79
C LEU A 121 -5.64 -13.15 -4.82
N VAL A 122 -4.64 -12.73 -4.04
CA VAL A 122 -3.35 -13.43 -3.92
C VAL A 122 -3.54 -14.85 -3.39
N VAL A 123 -4.35 -15.03 -2.34
CA VAL A 123 -4.64 -16.35 -1.77
C VAL A 123 -5.34 -17.24 -2.79
N ALA A 124 -6.36 -16.73 -3.47
CA ALA A 124 -7.08 -17.48 -4.50
C ALA A 124 -6.14 -17.93 -5.65
N ALA A 125 -5.26 -17.03 -6.11
CA ALA A 125 -4.28 -17.36 -7.14
C ALA A 125 -3.27 -18.42 -6.68
N ARG A 126 -2.80 -18.35 -5.44
CA ARG A 126 -1.89 -19.36 -4.86
C ARG A 126 -2.55 -20.73 -4.70
N ASN A 127 -3.86 -20.74 -4.50
CA ASN A 127 -4.66 -21.98 -4.35
C ASN A 127 -5.16 -22.54 -5.69
N GLY A 128 -4.74 -21.97 -6.83
CA GLY A 128 -5.06 -22.50 -8.15
C GLY A 128 -6.51 -22.22 -8.58
N ALA A 129 -7.12 -21.13 -8.12
CA ALA A 129 -8.41 -20.69 -8.61
C ALA A 129 -8.36 -20.42 -10.13
N ASP A 130 -9.51 -20.45 -10.79
CA ASP A 130 -9.64 -20.26 -12.23
C ASP A 130 -9.02 -18.93 -12.69
N SER A 131 -8.20 -18.98 -13.75
CA SER A 131 -7.45 -17.82 -14.24
C SER A 131 -8.34 -16.72 -14.80
N HIS A 132 -9.50 -17.07 -15.35
CA HIS A 132 -10.46 -16.11 -15.90
C HIS A 132 -11.14 -15.35 -14.77
N GLU A 133 -11.64 -16.06 -13.74
CA GLU A 133 -12.19 -15.45 -12.52
C GLU A 133 -11.17 -14.53 -11.84
N LEU A 134 -9.92 -14.98 -11.72
CA LEU A 134 -8.84 -14.18 -11.12
C LEU A 134 -8.55 -12.92 -11.94
N GLY A 135 -8.60 -13.00 -13.27
CA GLY A 135 -8.46 -11.87 -14.18
C GLY A 135 -9.55 -10.81 -13.93
N GLU A 136 -10.82 -11.23 -13.91
CA GLU A 136 -11.95 -10.34 -13.61
C GLU A 136 -11.83 -9.67 -12.23
N ARG A 137 -11.42 -10.43 -11.21
CA ARG A 137 -11.21 -9.91 -9.87
C ARG A 137 -10.04 -8.92 -9.82
N ALA A 138 -8.96 -9.15 -10.56
CA ALA A 138 -7.82 -8.22 -10.66
C ALA A 138 -8.22 -6.91 -11.34
N ILE A 139 -9.02 -6.97 -12.40
CA ILE A 139 -9.58 -5.81 -13.09
C ILE A 139 -10.48 -5.00 -12.13
N ALA A 140 -11.43 -5.66 -11.48
CA ALA A 140 -12.35 -5.01 -10.53
C ALA A 140 -11.61 -4.36 -9.36
N LEU A 141 -10.62 -5.04 -8.78
CA LEU A 141 -9.77 -4.51 -7.72
C LEU A 141 -9.01 -3.24 -8.18
N THR A 142 -8.44 -3.29 -9.39
CA THR A 142 -7.68 -2.16 -9.95
C THR A 142 -8.59 -0.97 -10.22
N ALA A 143 -9.76 -1.18 -10.84
CA ALA A 143 -10.74 -0.12 -11.07
C ALA A 143 -11.15 0.56 -9.75
N ARG A 144 -11.45 -0.20 -8.70
CA ARG A 144 -11.79 0.32 -7.38
C ARG A 144 -10.63 1.02 -6.69
N ALA A 145 -9.42 0.50 -6.79
CA ALA A 145 -8.24 1.14 -6.20
C ALA A 145 -7.95 2.49 -6.86
N LEU A 146 -8.20 2.61 -8.15
CA LEU A 146 -7.98 3.82 -8.94
C LEU A 146 -9.18 4.79 -8.94
N GLU A 147 -10.31 4.40 -8.35
CA GLU A 147 -11.51 5.25 -8.29
C GLU A 147 -11.20 6.61 -7.65
N GLY A 148 -11.60 7.69 -8.31
CA GLY A 148 -11.32 9.06 -7.87
C GLY A 148 -9.86 9.51 -8.06
N SER A 149 -9.00 8.68 -8.64
CA SER A 149 -7.66 9.06 -9.04
C SER A 149 -7.67 9.69 -10.43
N ASP A 150 -7.10 10.88 -10.56
CA ASP A 150 -6.93 11.54 -11.86
C ASP A 150 -5.46 11.42 -12.29
N PRO A 151 -5.15 10.66 -13.37
CA PRO A 151 -3.79 10.49 -13.85
C PRO A 151 -3.14 11.81 -14.27
N ARG A 152 -3.94 12.78 -14.69
CA ARG A 152 -3.49 14.11 -15.15
C ARG A 152 -3.42 15.16 -14.03
N ARG A 153 -3.83 14.82 -12.83
CA ARG A 153 -3.86 15.76 -11.70
C ARG A 153 -2.45 16.13 -11.24
N VAL A 154 -1.96 17.27 -11.68
CA VAL A 154 -0.70 17.87 -11.21
C VAL A 154 -0.90 18.49 -9.82
N ALA A 155 0.15 18.44 -8.96
CA ALA A 155 0.11 19.09 -7.65
C ALA A 155 -0.14 20.59 -7.80
N SER A 156 -1.25 21.07 -7.23
CA SER A 156 -1.52 22.50 -7.15
C SER A 156 -0.58 23.17 -6.11
N GLY A 157 -0.06 24.35 -6.45
CA GLY A 157 0.77 25.15 -5.56
C GLY A 157 2.25 25.26 -6.00
N ARG A 158 3.01 26.11 -5.29
CA ARG A 158 4.45 26.27 -5.57
C ARG A 158 5.18 24.94 -5.32
N PRO A 159 6.13 24.55 -6.19
CA PRO A 159 6.85 23.26 -6.06
C PRO A 159 7.53 23.06 -4.69
N SER A 160 8.11 24.11 -4.12
CA SER A 160 8.73 24.08 -2.77
C SER A 160 7.72 23.74 -1.66
N THR A 161 6.52 24.32 -1.71
CA THR A 161 5.45 24.05 -0.74
C THR A 161 4.91 22.63 -0.88
N ALA A 162 4.75 22.14 -2.11
CA ALA A 162 4.31 20.77 -2.39
C ALA A 162 5.34 19.75 -1.90
N ARG A 163 6.65 20.02 -2.09
CA ARG A 163 7.74 19.18 -1.58
C ARG A 163 7.75 19.15 -0.05
N ALA A 164 7.65 20.33 0.62
CA ALA A 164 7.62 20.39 2.08
C ALA A 164 6.42 19.64 2.68
N ARG A 165 5.22 19.79 2.09
CA ARG A 165 4.04 19.03 2.52
C ARG A 165 4.23 17.53 2.38
N ARG A 166 4.81 17.07 1.27
CA ARG A 166 5.10 15.66 1.03
C ARG A 166 6.08 15.13 2.07
N ALA A 167 7.18 15.82 2.32
CA ALA A 167 8.16 15.44 3.32
C ALA A 167 7.55 15.28 4.73
N LEU A 168 6.60 16.16 5.12
CA LEU A 168 5.87 16.01 6.39
C LEU A 168 4.99 14.75 6.42
N VAL A 169 4.29 14.45 5.33
CA VAL A 169 3.43 13.26 5.23
C VAL A 169 4.27 11.99 5.25
N ASP A 170 5.34 11.95 4.49
CA ASP A 170 6.26 10.82 4.41
C ASP A 170 6.96 10.59 5.75
N GLY A 171 7.38 11.65 6.45
CA GLY A 171 7.95 11.55 7.80
C GLY A 171 6.96 10.99 8.84
N VAL A 172 5.68 11.36 8.77
CA VAL A 172 4.65 10.75 9.62
C VAL A 172 4.47 9.26 9.29
N ARG A 173 4.40 8.90 8.02
CA ARG A 173 4.25 7.50 7.58
C ARG A 173 5.43 6.64 8.02
N GLU A 174 6.65 7.11 7.80
CA GLU A 174 7.87 6.43 8.20
C GLU A 174 7.94 6.22 9.72
N ALA A 175 7.65 7.27 10.50
CA ALA A 175 7.65 7.17 11.96
C ALA A 175 6.60 6.18 12.47
N LEU A 176 5.39 6.16 11.89
CA LEU A 176 4.31 5.26 12.28
C LEU A 176 4.52 3.82 11.77
N ALA A 177 5.19 3.63 10.64
CA ALA A 177 5.59 2.30 10.16
C ALA A 177 6.58 1.62 11.11
N THR A 178 7.48 2.42 11.72
CA THR A 178 8.50 1.94 12.66
C THR A 178 7.97 1.83 14.10
N ARG A 179 7.23 2.85 14.54
CA ARG A 179 6.68 2.97 15.90
C ARG A 179 5.22 3.43 15.86
N PRO A 180 4.26 2.50 15.71
CA PRO A 180 2.84 2.84 15.55
C PRO A 180 2.23 3.61 16.73
N GLU A 181 2.82 3.52 17.92
CA GLU A 181 2.36 4.19 19.16
C GLU A 181 2.79 5.65 19.27
N THR A 182 3.73 6.14 18.44
CA THR A 182 4.27 7.50 18.51
C THR A 182 3.15 8.55 18.54
N SER A 183 3.12 9.38 19.59
CA SER A 183 2.06 10.38 19.76
C SER A 183 2.14 11.51 18.74
N LEU A 184 1.03 12.26 18.56
CA LEU A 184 1.02 13.42 17.66
C LEU A 184 2.05 14.49 18.09
N ARG A 185 2.28 14.63 19.41
CA ARG A 185 3.27 15.59 19.94
C ARG A 185 4.70 15.17 19.59
N GLU A 186 5.02 13.91 19.75
CA GLU A 186 6.34 13.37 19.38
C GLU A 186 6.58 13.46 17.88
N LEU A 187 5.59 13.10 17.04
CA LEU A 187 5.67 13.27 15.59
C LEU A 187 5.94 14.72 15.20
N ALA A 188 5.19 15.64 15.79
CA ALA A 188 5.34 17.08 15.51
C ALA A 188 6.71 17.62 15.95
N GLY A 189 7.21 17.17 17.10
CA GLY A 189 8.54 17.51 17.60
C GLY A 189 9.65 16.97 16.69
N ALA A 190 9.56 15.71 16.28
CA ALA A 190 10.53 15.10 15.37
C ALA A 190 10.59 15.76 13.98
N LEU A 191 9.46 16.28 13.51
CA LEU A 191 9.34 16.97 12.22
C LEU A 191 9.47 18.52 12.32
N ALA A 192 9.81 19.04 13.52
CA ALA A 192 10.01 20.47 13.79
C ALA A 192 8.82 21.35 13.38
N VAL A 193 7.58 20.90 13.61
CA VAL A 193 6.35 21.63 13.32
C VAL A 193 5.37 21.59 14.50
N SER A 194 4.36 22.47 14.52
CA SER A 194 3.31 22.39 15.52
C SER A 194 2.39 21.18 15.28
N PRO A 195 1.81 20.55 16.33
CA PRO A 195 0.85 19.46 16.20
C PRO A 195 -0.36 19.82 15.34
N HIS A 196 -0.85 21.05 15.45
CA HIS A 196 -1.96 21.55 14.64
C HIS A 196 -1.60 21.63 13.15
N HIS A 197 -0.42 22.18 12.83
CA HIS A 197 0.05 22.26 11.45
C HIS A 197 0.23 20.87 10.85
N LEU A 198 0.87 19.94 11.59
CA LEU A 198 1.07 18.56 11.15
C LEU A 198 -0.26 17.86 10.87
N SER A 199 -1.21 17.90 11.81
CA SER A 199 -2.52 17.27 11.66
C SER A 199 -3.29 17.79 10.45
N ARG A 200 -3.32 19.11 10.25
CA ARG A 200 -3.97 19.76 9.10
C ARG A 200 -3.31 19.38 7.78
N THR A 201 -1.98 19.44 7.73
CA THR A 201 -1.21 19.12 6.51
C THR A 201 -1.38 17.66 6.14
N PHE A 202 -1.26 16.75 7.11
CA PHE A 202 -1.45 15.31 6.87
C PHE A 202 -2.87 15.01 6.36
N ARG A 203 -3.90 15.55 7.04
CA ARG A 203 -5.30 15.34 6.61
C ARG A 203 -5.57 15.87 5.20
N ALA A 204 -5.03 17.04 4.86
CA ALA A 204 -5.21 17.63 3.52
C ALA A 204 -4.54 16.81 2.41
N ALA A 205 -3.41 16.15 2.71
CA ALA A 205 -2.65 15.36 1.74
C ALA A 205 -3.10 13.89 1.66
N ALA A 206 -3.39 13.26 2.83
CA ALA A 206 -3.73 11.85 2.93
C ALA A 206 -5.25 11.59 2.88
N GLY A 207 -6.09 12.63 2.95
CA GLY A 207 -7.56 12.50 2.98
C GLY A 207 -8.15 12.04 4.32
N HIS A 208 -7.31 11.66 5.29
CA HIS A 208 -7.74 11.18 6.61
C HIS A 208 -6.79 11.66 7.71
N THR A 209 -7.20 11.51 8.97
CA THR A 209 -6.39 11.95 10.14
C THR A 209 -5.24 10.98 10.41
N ILE A 210 -4.19 11.46 11.12
CA ILE A 210 -3.08 10.62 11.62
C ILE A 210 -3.61 9.46 12.49
N ALA A 211 -4.61 9.72 13.33
CA ALA A 211 -5.25 8.67 14.14
C ALA A 211 -5.91 7.57 13.27
N ARG A 212 -6.59 7.96 12.18
CA ARG A 212 -7.17 7.03 11.21
C ARG A 212 -6.10 6.24 10.47
N HIS A 213 -5.02 6.89 10.07
CA HIS A 213 -3.88 6.25 9.44
C HIS A 213 -3.26 5.18 10.35
N ARG A 214 -3.05 5.49 11.63
CA ARG A 214 -2.58 4.52 12.63
C ARG A 214 -3.52 3.32 12.74
N MET A 215 -4.83 3.58 12.73
CA MET A 215 -5.83 2.49 12.75
C MET A 215 -5.73 1.60 11.51
N HIS A 216 -5.55 2.18 10.34
CA HIS A 216 -5.32 1.42 9.10
C HIS A 216 -4.06 0.54 9.18
N LEU A 217 -2.95 1.06 9.76
CA LEU A 217 -1.74 0.26 9.97
C LEU A 217 -1.96 -0.89 10.95
N ARG A 218 -2.70 -0.67 12.04
CA ARG A 218 -3.07 -1.74 13.00
C ARG A 218 -3.90 -2.83 12.33
N VAL A 219 -4.93 -2.47 11.56
CA VAL A 219 -5.75 -3.45 10.83
C VAL A 219 -4.90 -4.27 9.86
N ARG A 220 -3.97 -3.63 9.12
CA ARG A 220 -3.05 -4.35 8.23
C ARG A 220 -2.13 -5.30 8.96
N ASN A 221 -1.64 -4.90 10.13
CA ASN A 221 -0.84 -5.80 10.97
C ASN A 221 -1.66 -7.01 11.42
N VAL A 222 -2.93 -6.81 11.79
CA VAL A 222 -3.85 -7.93 12.07
C VAL A 222 -3.98 -8.85 10.85
N LEU A 223 -4.24 -8.29 9.65
CA LEU A 223 -4.36 -9.10 8.43
C LEU A 223 -3.07 -9.88 8.13
N ASN A 224 -1.89 -9.27 8.32
CA ASN A 224 -0.61 -9.95 8.18
C ASN A 224 -0.47 -11.13 9.15
N ARG A 225 -0.74 -10.90 10.43
CA ARG A 225 -0.63 -11.93 11.47
C ARG A 225 -1.61 -13.09 11.26
N LEU A 226 -2.84 -12.78 10.81
CA LEU A 226 -3.84 -13.80 10.47
C LEU A 226 -3.38 -14.64 9.26
N ALA A 227 -2.80 -14.01 8.24
CA ALA A 227 -2.24 -14.70 7.08
C ALA A 227 -1.00 -15.56 7.45
N ASP A 228 -0.24 -15.16 8.47
CA ASP A 228 0.88 -15.93 9.05
C ASP A 228 0.41 -17.05 9.98
N GLY A 229 -0.91 -17.26 10.14
CA GLY A 229 -1.48 -18.35 10.93
C GLY A 229 -1.70 -18.04 12.41
N GLU A 230 -1.68 -16.76 12.83
CA GLU A 230 -1.96 -16.39 14.24
C GLU A 230 -3.35 -16.83 14.68
N ARG A 231 -3.42 -17.51 15.83
CA ARG A 231 -4.66 -18.08 16.39
C ARG A 231 -5.13 -17.40 17.65
N ASP A 232 -4.22 -16.82 18.42
CA ASP A 232 -4.53 -16.13 19.68
C ASP A 232 -4.91 -14.68 19.40
N LEU A 233 -6.21 -14.43 19.25
CA LEU A 233 -6.74 -13.10 18.98
C LEU A 233 -6.64 -12.15 20.19
N ALA A 234 -6.56 -12.67 21.41
CA ALA A 234 -6.40 -11.84 22.60
C ALA A 234 -4.97 -11.31 22.70
N ARG A 235 -3.98 -12.18 22.48
CA ARG A 235 -2.59 -11.80 22.36
C ARG A 235 -2.36 -10.84 21.19
N LEU A 236 -2.95 -11.16 20.02
CA LEU A 236 -2.86 -10.30 18.84
C LEU A 236 -3.38 -8.89 19.12
N ALA A 237 -4.50 -8.76 19.85
CA ALA A 237 -5.05 -7.46 20.23
C ALA A 237 -4.04 -6.63 21.04
N ALA A 238 -3.41 -7.23 22.05
CA ALA A 238 -2.40 -6.59 22.88
C ALA A 238 -1.16 -6.18 22.04
N ASP A 239 -0.63 -7.11 21.24
CA ASP A 239 0.58 -6.91 20.43
C ASP A 239 0.42 -5.77 19.40
N VAL A 240 -0.80 -5.59 18.85
CA VAL A 240 -1.09 -4.59 17.81
C VAL A 240 -1.60 -3.26 18.38
N GLY A 241 -1.77 -3.19 19.71
CA GLY A 241 -2.15 -1.96 20.41
C GLY A 241 -3.66 -1.68 20.39
N PHE A 242 -4.50 -2.74 20.39
CA PHE A 242 -5.91 -2.65 20.74
C PHE A 242 -6.09 -2.79 22.24
N THR A 243 -7.13 -2.18 22.79
CA THR A 243 -7.43 -2.20 24.22
C THR A 243 -7.73 -3.62 24.72
N ASP A 244 -8.46 -4.39 23.91
CA ASP A 244 -8.88 -5.76 24.18
C ASP A 244 -9.33 -6.49 22.90
N HIS A 245 -9.60 -7.78 23.01
CA HIS A 245 -10.10 -8.62 21.92
C HIS A 245 -11.40 -8.09 21.29
N SER A 246 -12.34 -7.59 22.10
CA SER A 246 -13.63 -7.07 21.60
C SER A 246 -13.44 -5.82 20.76
N HIS A 247 -12.52 -4.93 21.17
CA HIS A 247 -12.15 -3.75 20.43
C HIS A 247 -11.50 -4.13 19.07
N LEU A 248 -10.55 -5.08 19.07
CA LEU A 248 -9.97 -5.60 17.83
C LEU A 248 -11.06 -6.14 16.90
N CYS A 249 -11.94 -7.01 17.37
CA CYS A 249 -13.01 -7.59 16.56
C CYS A 249 -13.93 -6.55 15.94
N ARG A 250 -14.37 -5.58 16.73
CA ARG A 250 -15.25 -4.49 16.26
C ARG A 250 -14.58 -3.63 15.19
N VAL A 251 -13.32 -3.23 15.40
CA VAL A 251 -12.59 -2.40 14.46
C VAL A 251 -12.31 -3.17 13.18
N VAL A 252 -11.79 -4.38 13.24
CA VAL A 252 -11.50 -5.18 12.04
C VAL A 252 -12.77 -5.39 11.23
N ARG A 253 -13.90 -5.73 11.89
CA ARG A 253 -15.18 -5.88 11.20
C ARG A 253 -15.67 -4.57 10.56
N SER A 254 -15.52 -3.44 11.24
CA SER A 254 -15.88 -2.12 10.70
C SER A 254 -15.05 -1.74 9.48
N GLU A 255 -13.75 -2.07 9.47
CA GLU A 255 -12.81 -1.68 8.43
C GLU A 255 -12.80 -2.62 7.23
N THR A 256 -13.10 -3.91 7.44
CA THR A 256 -12.97 -4.96 6.42
C THR A 256 -14.29 -5.63 6.03
N GLY A 257 -15.37 -5.39 6.80
CA GLY A 257 -16.64 -6.11 6.66
C GLY A 257 -16.66 -7.51 7.29
N HIS A 258 -15.52 -8.02 7.77
CA HIS A 258 -15.38 -9.41 8.25
C HIS A 258 -14.81 -9.49 9.65
N THR A 259 -15.20 -10.55 10.39
CA THR A 259 -14.59 -10.81 11.71
C THR A 259 -13.19 -11.41 11.57
N PRO A 260 -12.28 -11.19 12.56
CA PRO A 260 -10.94 -11.78 12.53
C PRO A 260 -10.96 -13.31 12.37
N SER A 261 -11.91 -13.99 13.00
CA SER A 261 -12.06 -15.46 12.89
C SER A 261 -12.47 -15.90 11.49
N ALA A 262 -13.30 -15.12 10.77
CA ALA A 262 -13.64 -15.39 9.38
C ALA A 262 -12.42 -15.15 8.47
N LEU A 263 -11.71 -14.04 8.68
CA LEU A 263 -10.50 -13.68 7.93
C LEU A 263 -9.39 -14.72 8.08
N ARG A 264 -9.18 -15.26 9.28
CA ARG A 264 -8.20 -16.31 9.52
C ARG A 264 -8.44 -17.57 8.65
N ARG A 265 -9.71 -17.95 8.44
CA ARG A 265 -10.06 -19.14 7.64
C ARG A 265 -9.76 -18.97 6.14
N VAL A 266 -9.73 -17.73 5.65
CA VAL A 266 -9.58 -17.44 4.22
C VAL A 266 -8.21 -16.87 3.86
N LEU A 267 -7.42 -16.42 4.83
CA LEU A 267 -6.10 -15.84 4.62
C LEU A 267 -4.94 -16.79 4.95
N ALA A 268 -5.21 -17.82 5.79
CA ALA A 268 -4.19 -18.78 6.24
C ALA A 268 -3.93 -19.92 5.25
#